data_b92f2739df036a5967fc7085161784e2
#
_entry.id   b92f2739df036a5967fc7085161784e2
#
_cell.length_a   1.000
_cell.length_b   1.000
_cell.length_c   1.000
_cell.angle_alpha   90.00
_cell.angle_beta   90.00
_cell.angle_gamma   90.00
#
_symmetry.space_group_name_H-M   'P 1'
#
loop_
_entity.id
_entity.type
_entity.pdbx_description
1 polymer ?
#
loop_
_entity_poly.entity_id
_entity_poly.type
_entity_poly.pdbx_seq_one_letter_code
_entity_poly.pdbx_strand_id
1 'polypeptide(L)'
;MRYALIRRDRPGRAGQRAKLQPAHVAYQEPFLKLMVYGGGLVKEGTDTSGDVDIRDVTGNVIVFEADRETVEDFHRNDPYTLEDMFEFAIIEPIWQRVPDPGAD
;
A
#
# COMPACT_ATOMS: atom_id res chain seq x y z
N MET A 1 16.63 -7.36 1.11
CA MET A 1 16.05 -7.13 -0.22
C MET A 1 14.83 -6.26 -0.10
N ARG A 2 14.67 -5.31 -0.98
CA ARG A 2 13.49 -4.45 -1.00
C ARG A 2 12.52 -4.88 -2.07
N TYR A 3 11.23 -4.84 -1.74
CA TYR A 3 10.14 -5.17 -2.66
C TYR A 3 9.13 -4.04 -2.65
N ALA A 4 8.65 -3.69 -3.85
CA ALA A 4 7.53 -2.77 -4.00
C ALA A 4 6.24 -3.58 -4.17
N LEU A 5 5.25 -3.28 -3.35
CA LEU A 5 3.89 -3.78 -3.49
C LEU A 5 3.03 -2.62 -3.99
N ILE A 6 2.48 -2.77 -5.18
CA ILE A 6 1.67 -1.73 -5.82
C ILE A 6 0.30 -2.32 -6.09
N ARG A 7 -0.75 -1.68 -5.58
CA ARG A 7 -2.13 -2.17 -5.67
C ARG A 7 -3.06 -1.06 -6.11
N ARG A 8 -3.98 -1.40 -6.99
CA ARG A 8 -5.02 -0.48 -7.45
C ARG A 8 -6.39 -1.06 -7.17
N ASP A 9 -7.28 -0.23 -6.62
CA ASP A 9 -8.64 -0.62 -6.31
C ASP A 9 -9.45 -0.85 -7.59
N ARG A 10 -10.42 -1.75 -7.52
CA ARG A 10 -11.45 -1.87 -8.55
C ARG A 10 -12.26 -0.58 -8.60
N PRO A 11 -12.72 -0.15 -9.78
CA PRO A 11 -13.59 1.02 -9.88
C PRO A 11 -14.83 0.88 -9.00
N GLY A 12 -15.26 2.00 -8.40
CA GLY A 12 -16.47 2.04 -7.61
C GLY A 12 -16.34 1.49 -6.19
N ARG A 13 -15.13 1.31 -5.69
CA ARG A 13 -14.89 0.71 -4.37
C ARG A 13 -14.59 1.71 -3.26
N ALA A 14 -14.79 3.02 -3.50
CA ALA A 14 -14.44 4.04 -2.52
C ALA A 14 -15.16 3.84 -1.17
N GLY A 15 -16.44 3.52 -1.20
CA GLY A 15 -17.20 3.26 0.02
C GLY A 15 -16.74 2.01 0.75
N GLN A 16 -16.38 0.97 0.02
CA GLN A 16 -15.85 -0.26 0.59
C GLN A 16 -14.48 -0.03 1.22
N ARG A 17 -13.61 0.75 0.56
CA ARG A 17 -12.32 1.11 1.12
C ARG A 17 -12.49 1.85 2.44
N ALA A 18 -13.39 2.83 2.50
CA ALA A 18 -13.66 3.58 3.72
C ALA A 18 -14.13 2.67 4.85
N LYS A 19 -15.00 1.70 4.53
CA LYS A 19 -15.52 0.74 5.49
C LYS A 19 -14.44 -0.19 6.04
N LEU A 20 -13.50 -0.63 5.19
CA LEU A 20 -12.46 -1.59 5.56
C LEU A 20 -11.22 -0.95 6.15
N GLN A 21 -11.06 0.37 6.04
CA GLN A 21 -9.85 1.05 6.46
C GLN A 21 -9.45 0.78 7.91
N PRO A 22 -10.35 0.83 8.90
CA PRO A 22 -9.95 0.54 10.28
C PRO A 22 -9.34 -0.84 10.46
N ALA A 23 -9.90 -1.86 9.82
CA ALA A 23 -9.38 -3.22 9.88
C ALA A 23 -8.01 -3.32 9.20
N HIS A 24 -7.84 -2.66 8.04
CA HIS A 24 -6.56 -2.61 7.34
C HIS A 24 -5.48 -1.94 8.18
N VAL A 25 -5.78 -0.80 8.81
CA VAL A 25 -4.82 -0.07 9.64
C VAL A 25 -4.38 -0.93 10.83
N ALA A 26 -5.31 -1.61 11.48
CA ALA A 26 -4.98 -2.52 12.58
C ALA A 26 -4.12 -3.70 12.10
N TYR A 27 -4.45 -4.25 10.94
CA TYR A 27 -3.72 -5.38 10.36
C TYR A 27 -2.26 -5.02 10.02
N GLN A 28 -2.04 -3.82 9.47
CA GLN A 28 -0.70 -3.45 9.02
C GLN A 28 0.25 -3.07 10.17
N GLU A 29 -0.26 -2.80 11.36
CA GLU A 29 0.54 -2.31 12.48
C GLU A 29 1.80 -3.15 12.76
N PRO A 30 1.73 -4.50 12.85
CA PRO A 30 2.92 -5.31 13.09
C PRO A 30 3.96 -5.25 11.97
N PHE A 31 3.56 -4.83 10.77
CA PHE A 31 4.42 -4.79 9.58
C PHE A 31 5.08 -3.43 9.36
N LEU A 32 4.67 -2.38 10.10
CA LEU A 32 5.20 -1.03 9.89
C LEU A 32 6.72 -0.96 9.98
N LYS A 33 7.31 -1.73 10.89
CA LYS A 33 8.76 -1.80 11.07
C LYS A 33 9.51 -2.32 9.85
N LEU A 34 8.82 -3.02 8.95
CA LEU A 34 9.39 -3.55 7.70
C LEU A 34 9.18 -2.59 6.52
N MET A 35 8.40 -1.56 6.70
CA MET A 35 8.05 -0.63 5.62
C MET A 35 9.02 0.54 5.57
N VAL A 36 9.68 0.71 4.42
CA VAL A 36 10.59 1.85 4.17
C VAL A 36 9.84 3.04 3.57
N TYR A 37 8.71 2.77 2.94
CA TYR A 37 7.83 3.77 2.33
C TYR A 37 6.42 3.22 2.29
N GLY A 38 5.45 4.09 2.49
CA GLY A 38 4.04 3.75 2.31
C GLY A 38 3.26 4.99 1.90
N GLY A 39 2.39 4.85 0.90
CA GLY A 39 1.57 5.95 0.45
C GLY A 39 0.35 5.46 -0.31
N GLY A 40 -0.68 6.29 -0.34
CA GLY A 40 -1.88 6.03 -1.11
C GLY A 40 -1.76 6.55 -2.53
N LEU A 41 -2.30 5.80 -3.48
CA LEU A 41 -2.59 6.33 -4.80
C LEU A 41 -3.88 7.13 -4.67
N VAL A 42 -3.95 8.28 -5.34
CA VAL A 42 -5.11 9.17 -5.22
C VAL A 42 -5.62 9.55 -6.61
N LYS A 43 -6.86 10.01 -6.67
CA LYS A 43 -7.44 10.54 -7.90
C LYS A 43 -6.65 11.76 -8.36
N GLU A 44 -6.55 11.91 -9.68
CA GLU A 44 -5.91 13.08 -10.27
C GLU A 44 -6.56 14.35 -9.78
N GLY A 45 -5.76 15.35 -9.43
CA GLY A 45 -6.26 16.62 -8.90
C GLY A 45 -6.52 16.64 -7.40
N THR A 46 -6.31 15.54 -6.70
CA THR A 46 -6.46 15.52 -5.24
C THR A 46 -5.40 16.39 -4.57
N ASP A 47 -5.81 17.24 -3.65
CA ASP A 47 -4.89 18.03 -2.83
C ASP A 47 -4.27 17.12 -1.76
N THR A 48 -2.95 16.91 -1.84
CA THR A 48 -2.20 16.06 -0.92
C THR A 48 -1.38 16.84 0.09
N SER A 49 -1.62 18.15 0.24
CA SER A 49 -0.87 18.98 1.19
C SER A 49 -1.25 18.73 2.65
N GLY A 50 -2.38 18.09 2.88
CA GLY A 50 -2.86 17.71 4.22
C GLY A 50 -3.50 16.33 4.16
N ASP A 51 -4.48 16.09 5.02
CA ASP A 51 -5.22 14.85 5.03
C ASP A 51 -6.06 14.71 3.76
N VAL A 52 -6.11 13.49 3.24
CA VAL A 52 -6.89 13.16 2.05
C VAL A 52 -8.11 12.35 2.48
N ASP A 53 -9.27 12.68 1.91
CA ASP A 53 -10.49 11.87 2.11
C ASP A 53 -10.20 10.45 1.60
N ILE A 54 -10.48 9.46 2.42
CA ILE A 54 -10.25 8.05 2.07
C ILE A 54 -10.97 7.66 0.77
N ARG A 55 -12.06 8.35 0.41
CA ARG A 55 -12.79 8.10 -0.82
C ARG A 55 -12.06 8.56 -2.07
N ASP A 56 -11.03 9.39 -1.93
CA ASP A 56 -10.18 9.81 -3.04
C ASP A 56 -8.95 8.91 -3.20
N VAL A 57 -8.75 7.96 -2.29
CA VAL A 57 -7.66 6.98 -2.37
C VAL A 57 -8.09 5.83 -3.29
N THR A 58 -7.23 5.48 -4.23
CA THR A 58 -7.51 4.50 -5.29
C THR A 58 -6.58 3.30 -5.28
N GLY A 59 -5.76 3.17 -4.27
CA GLY A 59 -4.80 2.09 -4.15
C GLY A 59 -3.67 2.48 -3.21
N ASN A 60 -2.58 1.72 -3.25
CA ASN A 60 -1.41 2.09 -2.45
C ASN A 60 -0.11 1.58 -3.07
N VAL A 61 0.98 2.17 -2.60
CA VAL A 61 2.35 1.74 -2.90
C VAL A 61 3.05 1.57 -1.56
N ILE A 62 3.61 0.39 -1.33
CA ILE A 62 4.37 0.11 -0.11
C ILE A 62 5.69 -0.51 -0.54
N VAL A 63 6.79 -0.03 0.06
CA VAL A 63 8.11 -0.62 -0.14
C VAL A 63 8.54 -1.27 1.16
N PHE A 64 8.83 -2.57 1.11
CA PHE A 64 9.25 -3.37 2.25
C PHE A 64 10.73 -3.69 2.20
N GLU A 65 11.38 -3.69 3.36
CA GLU A 65 12.66 -4.37 3.56
C GLU A 65 12.35 -5.70 4.22
N ALA A 66 12.23 -6.76 3.42
CA ALA A 66 11.81 -8.09 3.87
C ALA A 66 12.09 -9.11 2.77
N ASP A 67 11.79 -10.38 3.02
CA ASP A 67 11.81 -11.38 1.96
C ASP A 67 10.47 -11.35 1.19
N ARG A 68 10.47 -11.97 0.02
CA ARG A 68 9.27 -12.01 -0.85
C ARG A 68 8.09 -12.67 -0.14
N GLU A 69 8.35 -13.76 0.56
CA GLU A 69 7.29 -14.51 1.22
C GLU A 69 6.53 -13.64 2.25
N THR A 70 7.26 -12.84 3.01
CA THR A 70 6.65 -11.92 3.98
C THR A 70 5.75 -10.91 3.27
N VAL A 71 6.21 -10.35 2.15
CA VAL A 71 5.43 -9.36 1.39
C VAL A 71 4.19 -10.01 0.77
N GLU A 72 4.34 -11.21 0.22
CA GLU A 72 3.21 -11.97 -0.33
C GLU A 72 2.18 -12.29 0.74
N ASP A 73 2.62 -12.71 1.93
CA ASP A 73 1.73 -13.01 3.05
C ASP A 73 1.00 -11.75 3.54
N PHE A 74 1.72 -10.62 3.62
CA PHE A 74 1.09 -9.35 3.97
C PHE A 74 -0.05 -9.04 3.01
N HIS A 75 0.21 -9.11 1.71
CA HIS A 75 -0.80 -8.81 0.70
C HIS A 75 -1.98 -9.79 0.76
N ARG A 76 -1.69 -11.09 0.84
CA ARG A 76 -2.70 -12.15 0.80
C ARG A 76 -3.70 -12.05 1.92
N ASN A 77 -3.26 -11.68 3.11
CA ASN A 77 -4.08 -11.66 4.32
C ASN A 77 -4.61 -10.28 4.71
N ASP A 78 -4.30 -9.25 3.92
CA ASP A 78 -4.82 -7.89 4.15
C ASP A 78 -6.34 -7.91 4.03
N PRO A 79 -7.09 -7.30 4.98
CA PRO A 79 -8.55 -7.18 4.88
C PRO A 79 -9.04 -6.66 3.54
N TYR A 80 -8.31 -5.75 2.91
CA TYR A 80 -8.68 -5.28 1.56
C TYR A 80 -8.62 -6.41 0.54
N THR A 81 -7.59 -7.23 0.58
CA THR A 81 -7.43 -8.35 -0.36
C THR A 81 -8.50 -9.42 -0.13
N LEU A 82 -8.79 -9.71 1.14
CA LEU A 82 -9.79 -10.71 1.49
C LEU A 82 -11.20 -10.32 1.01
N GLU A 83 -11.48 -9.03 0.86
CA GLU A 83 -12.75 -8.51 0.36
C GLU A 83 -12.69 -8.13 -1.12
N ASP A 84 -11.70 -8.65 -1.84
CA ASP A 84 -11.55 -8.47 -3.29
C ASP A 84 -11.54 -7.00 -3.75
N MET A 85 -10.87 -6.14 -2.97
CA MET A 85 -10.79 -4.71 -3.26
C MET A 85 -10.00 -4.38 -4.51
N PHE A 86 -8.96 -5.17 -4.82
CA PHE A 86 -7.97 -4.77 -5.81
C PHE A 86 -8.28 -5.32 -7.19
N GLU A 87 -8.23 -4.44 -8.19
CA GLU A 87 -8.24 -4.80 -9.60
C GLU A 87 -6.89 -5.42 -9.99
N PHE A 88 -5.83 -4.98 -9.32
CA PHE A 88 -4.49 -5.29 -9.71
C PHE A 88 -3.57 -5.15 -8.51
N ALA A 89 -2.60 -6.07 -8.42
CA ALA A 89 -1.55 -6.02 -7.41
C ALA A 89 -0.29 -6.64 -7.99
N ILE A 90 0.85 -5.98 -7.82
CA ILE A 90 2.15 -6.52 -8.21
C ILE A 90 3.12 -6.43 -7.06
N ILE A 91 4.06 -7.37 -7.01
CA ILE A 91 5.17 -7.38 -6.07
C ILE A 91 6.43 -7.52 -6.91
N GLU A 92 7.29 -6.50 -6.83
CA GLU A 92 8.52 -6.46 -7.63
C GLU A 92 9.73 -6.18 -6.74
N PRO A 93 10.83 -6.92 -6.90
CA PRO A 93 12.08 -6.57 -6.23
C PRO A 93 12.62 -5.28 -6.81
N ILE A 94 13.12 -4.38 -5.95
CA ILE A 94 13.65 -3.10 -6.40
C ILE A 94 15.07 -2.90 -5.93
N TRP A 95 15.82 -2.18 -6.74
CA TRP A 95 17.13 -1.65 -6.42
C TRP A 95 17.02 -0.14 -6.27
N GLN A 96 16.94 0.32 -5.02
CA GLN A 96 16.78 1.75 -4.76
C GLN A 96 18.07 2.50 -5.08
N ARG A 97 17.95 3.51 -5.92
CA ARG A 97 19.04 4.40 -6.34
C ARG A 97 18.82 5.82 -5.84
N VAL A 98 17.57 6.25 -5.71
CA VAL A 98 17.22 7.61 -5.31
C VAL A 98 16.12 7.58 -4.23
N PRO A 99 16.25 8.35 -3.16
CA PRO A 99 17.52 8.97 -2.75
C PRO A 99 18.55 7.88 -2.49
N ASP A 100 19.84 8.25 -2.47
CA ASP A 100 20.92 7.30 -2.19
C ASP A 100 20.70 6.75 -0.77
N PRO A 101 20.44 5.43 -0.60
CA PRO A 101 20.14 4.88 0.72
C PRO A 101 21.36 4.85 1.65
N GLY A 102 22.56 5.09 1.13
CA GLY A 102 23.78 5.23 1.91
C GLY A 102 24.11 6.68 2.27
N ALA A 103 23.34 7.65 1.78
CA ALA A 103 23.57 9.06 2.07
C ALA A 103 22.76 9.50 3.30
N ASP A 104 23.36 10.31 4.14
CA ASP A 104 22.70 10.89 5.31
C ASP A 104 22.10 12.25 4.98
#